data_62543ae6480eb0ed37018cbd9e1c60c1
#
_entry.id   62543ae6480eb0ed37018cbd9e1c60c1
#
_cell.length_a   1.000
_cell.length_b   1.000
_cell.length_c   1.000
_cell.angle_alpha   90.00
_cell.angle_beta   90.00
_cell.angle_gamma   90.00
#
_symmetry.space_group_name_H-M   'P 1'
#
loop_
_entity.id
_entity.type
_entity.pdbx_description
1 polymer ?
#
loop_
_entity_poly.entity_id
_entity_poly.type
_entity_poly.pdbx_seq_one_letter_code
_entity_poly.pdbx_strand_id
1 'polypeptide(L)'
;MYRNRYTFSMSVERPIPIRFFRLESGREPVRDWLKNLGQADRKTVGADIKTLQYGWPIGMPLARKMAENLWELRSRLTVGICRTFFTVYAGEIVLLNGFVKKSQKTPANELAIAKRRLTKLRS
;
A
#
# COMPACT_ATOMS: atom_id res chain seq x y z
N MET A 1 12.11 14.52 -30.03
CA MET A 1 12.25 13.95 -29.57
C MET A 1 12.19 13.59 -29.06
N TYR A 2 11.98 13.92 -29.32
CA TYR A 2 11.99 13.36 -28.65
C TYR A 2 11.91 12.91 -28.21
N ARG A 3 12.03 13.08 -28.37
CA ARG A 3 12.02 12.30 -27.81
C ARG A 3 12.32 11.74 -27.28
N ASN A 4 12.36 12.09 -27.65
CA ASN A 4 12.59 11.34 -27.15
C ASN A 4 12.57 11.09 -26.71
N ARG A 5 12.65 11.22 -26.77
CA ARG A 5 12.73 10.71 -26.36
C ARG A 5 12.58 10.05 -25.93
N TYR A 6 12.46 9.95 -26.11
CA TYR A 6 12.21 9.10 -25.60
C TYR A 6 12.16 8.22 -25.18
N THR A 7 12.01 7.98 -25.14
CA THR A 7 12.08 7.38 -24.78
C THR A 7 11.99 7.04 -23.85
N PHE A 8 11.98 6.89 -23.57
CA PHE A 8 11.82 6.88 -22.60
C PHE A 8 11.36 6.46 -21.96
N SER A 9 11.78 5.95 -21.56
CA SER A 9 10.82 6.09 -20.51
C SER A 9 9.69 5.05 -20.51
N MET A 10 9.82 4.04 -21.22
CA MET A 10 8.79 3.02 -21.23
C MET A 10 8.71 2.26 -19.92
N SER A 11 9.82 2.16 -19.22
CA SER A 11 9.84 1.52 -17.90
C SER A 11 8.99 2.30 -16.90
N VAL A 12 8.82 3.61 -17.11
CA VAL A 12 8.01 4.45 -16.23
C VAL A 12 6.54 4.12 -16.34
N GLU A 13 6.14 3.54 -17.47
CA GLU A 13 4.74 3.22 -17.70
C GLU A 13 4.33 1.86 -17.14
N ARG A 14 5.30 1.10 -16.66
CA ARG A 14 5.02 -0.21 -16.07
C ARG A 14 4.71 -0.07 -14.60
N PRO A 15 3.53 -0.51 -14.16
CA PRO A 15 3.23 -0.47 -12.73
C PRO A 15 4.07 -1.50 -11.98
N ILE A 16 4.41 -1.15 -10.75
CA ILE A 16 5.03 -2.12 -9.84
C ILE A 16 3.95 -3.11 -9.42
N PRO A 17 4.20 -4.42 -9.50
CA PRO A 17 3.17 -5.39 -9.11
C PRO A 17 2.78 -5.25 -7.65
N ILE A 18 1.51 -5.54 -7.36
CA ILE A 18 0.99 -5.58 -6.00
C ILE A 18 0.92 -7.03 -5.56
N ARG A 19 1.34 -7.29 -4.33
CA ARG A 19 1.18 -8.59 -3.70
C ARG A 19 0.54 -8.39 -2.32
N PHE A 20 -0.40 -9.27 -1.99
CA PHE A 20 -1.01 -9.28 -0.67
C PHE A 20 -0.23 -10.21 0.23
N PHE A 21 0.16 -9.72 1.41
CA PHE A 21 0.79 -10.59 2.40
C PHE A 21 -0.15 -11.75 2.73
N ARG A 22 0.39 -12.95 2.73
CA ARG A 22 -0.37 -14.18 2.95
C ARG A 22 0.04 -14.81 4.28
N LEU A 23 -0.96 -15.14 5.09
CA LEU A 23 -0.75 -15.88 6.33
C LEU A 23 -0.46 -17.34 6.02
N GLU A 24 0.05 -18.06 7.01
CA GLU A 24 0.31 -19.50 6.83
C GLU A 24 -0.96 -20.26 6.49
N SER A 25 -2.10 -19.79 6.96
CA SER A 25 -3.40 -20.38 6.64
C SER A 25 -3.79 -20.23 5.16
N GLY A 26 -3.07 -19.39 4.43
CA GLY A 26 -3.41 -19.07 3.04
C GLY A 26 -4.27 -17.83 2.90
N ARG A 27 -4.76 -17.27 4.02
CA ARG A 27 -5.56 -16.07 3.98
C ARG A 27 -4.70 -14.86 3.67
N GLU A 28 -5.30 -13.89 2.99
CA GLU A 28 -4.65 -12.63 2.63
C GLU A 28 -5.42 -11.49 3.32
N PRO A 29 -4.95 -11.06 4.50
CA PRO A 29 -5.73 -10.14 5.33
C PRO A 29 -6.12 -8.83 4.64
N VAL A 30 -5.21 -8.22 3.88
CA VAL A 30 -5.52 -6.96 3.22
C VAL A 30 -6.55 -7.17 2.12
N ARG A 31 -6.44 -8.27 1.38
CA ARG A 31 -7.42 -8.58 0.35
C ARG A 31 -8.81 -8.76 0.96
N ASP A 32 -8.89 -9.50 2.07
CA ASP A 32 -10.16 -9.69 2.77
C ASP A 32 -10.71 -8.37 3.29
N TRP A 33 -9.84 -7.55 3.87
CA TRP A 33 -10.23 -6.24 4.37
C TRP A 33 -10.79 -5.34 3.26
N LEU A 34 -10.13 -5.32 2.11
CA LEU A 34 -10.60 -4.53 0.96
C LEU A 34 -11.97 -5.00 0.48
N LYS A 35 -12.19 -6.31 0.45
CA LYS A 35 -13.48 -6.85 0.03
C LYS A 35 -14.61 -6.44 0.95
N ASN A 36 -14.31 -6.18 2.21
CA ASN A 36 -15.31 -5.78 3.20
C ASN A 36 -15.57 -4.28 3.24
N LEU A 37 -14.80 -3.49 2.50
CA LEU A 37 -15.11 -2.07 2.36
C LEU A 37 -16.30 -1.89 1.43
N GLY A 38 -17.06 -0.82 1.65
CA GLY A 38 -18.12 -0.46 0.71
C GLY A 38 -17.53 -0.21 -0.68
N GLN A 39 -18.36 -0.36 -1.70
CA GLN A 39 -17.91 -0.28 -3.08
C GLN A 39 -17.17 1.03 -3.39
N ALA A 40 -17.72 2.16 -2.95
CA ALA A 40 -17.09 3.46 -3.21
C ALA A 40 -15.74 3.58 -2.55
N ASP A 41 -15.64 3.13 -1.29
CA ASP A 41 -14.37 3.20 -0.56
C ASP A 41 -13.35 2.24 -1.12
N ARG A 42 -13.77 1.05 -1.53
CA ARG A 42 -12.88 0.08 -2.16
C ARG A 42 -12.30 0.66 -3.46
N LYS A 43 -13.11 1.36 -4.23
CA LYS A 43 -12.66 2.02 -5.45
C LYS A 43 -11.62 3.09 -5.14
N THR A 44 -11.85 3.87 -4.09
CA THR A 44 -10.91 4.92 -3.69
C THR A 44 -9.56 4.33 -3.30
N VAL A 45 -9.56 3.31 -2.46
CA VAL A 45 -8.31 2.66 -2.05
C VAL A 45 -7.62 2.03 -3.27
N GLY A 46 -8.39 1.38 -4.13
CA GLY A 46 -7.84 0.79 -5.36
C GLY A 46 -7.17 1.81 -6.26
N ALA A 47 -7.78 2.98 -6.41
CA ALA A 47 -7.20 4.06 -7.20
C ALA A 47 -5.90 4.58 -6.58
N ASP A 48 -5.84 4.69 -5.25
CA ASP A 48 -4.64 5.13 -4.56
C ASP A 48 -3.52 4.10 -4.67
N ILE A 49 -3.86 2.82 -4.61
CA ILE A 49 -2.89 1.74 -4.83
C ILE A 49 -2.33 1.84 -6.25
N LYS A 50 -3.18 2.10 -7.23
CA LYS A 50 -2.74 2.24 -8.61
C LYS A 50 -1.81 3.43 -8.77
N THR A 51 -2.12 4.56 -8.12
CA THR A 51 -1.25 5.72 -8.12
C THR A 51 0.12 5.37 -7.55
N LEU A 52 0.11 4.57 -6.47
CA LEU A 52 1.35 4.10 -5.84
C LEU A 52 2.15 3.22 -6.81
N GLN A 53 1.48 2.32 -7.53
CA GLN A 53 2.14 1.41 -8.46
C GLN A 53 2.88 2.15 -9.58
N TYR A 54 2.27 3.21 -10.09
CA TYR A 54 2.86 3.98 -11.20
C TYR A 54 3.82 5.05 -10.74
N GLY A 55 3.68 5.54 -9.51
CA GLY A 55 4.42 6.70 -9.03
C GLY A 55 5.51 6.42 -8.01
N TRP A 56 5.65 5.19 -7.56
CA TRP A 56 6.64 4.88 -6.53
C TRP A 56 8.06 5.15 -6.99
N PRO A 57 8.92 5.79 -6.17
CA PRO A 57 8.61 6.27 -4.84
C PRO A 57 7.83 7.58 -4.87
N ILE A 58 6.83 7.68 -3.99
CA ILE A 58 5.99 8.85 -3.90
C ILE A 58 5.81 9.19 -2.41
N GLY A 59 5.83 10.48 -2.09
CA GLY A 59 5.78 10.93 -0.71
C GLY A 59 4.42 11.40 -0.27
N MET A 60 4.43 12.17 0.82
CA MET A 60 3.22 12.77 1.37
C MET A 60 2.53 13.66 0.34
N PRO A 61 1.22 13.74 0.38
CA PRO A 61 0.33 13.20 1.41
C PRO A 61 -0.08 11.75 1.17
N LEU A 62 0.22 11.15 0.03
CA LEU A 62 -0.25 9.80 -0.30
C LEU A 62 0.47 8.72 0.49
N ALA A 63 1.80 8.76 0.54
CA ALA A 63 2.58 7.75 1.23
C ALA A 63 3.50 8.39 2.26
N ARG A 64 3.63 7.74 3.41
CA ARG A 64 4.43 8.24 4.51
C ARG A 64 5.30 7.12 5.07
N LYS A 65 6.58 7.41 5.28
CA LYS A 65 7.48 6.43 5.88
C LYS A 65 7.19 6.30 7.37
N MET A 66 6.99 5.07 7.82
CA MET A 66 6.67 4.78 9.22
C MET A 66 7.84 4.18 9.97
N ALA A 67 8.68 3.44 9.29
CA ALA A 67 9.85 2.78 9.85
C ALA A 67 10.71 2.33 8.69
N GLU A 68 11.83 1.71 8.97
CA GLU A 68 12.68 1.20 7.92
C GLU A 68 11.92 0.14 7.10
N ASN A 69 11.90 0.29 5.78
CA ASN A 69 11.21 -0.60 4.86
C ASN A 69 9.70 -0.70 5.11
N LEU A 70 9.12 0.32 5.75
CA LEU A 70 7.69 0.29 6.07
C LEU A 70 7.08 1.66 5.80
N TRP A 71 6.05 1.67 4.98
CA TRP A 71 5.34 2.89 4.61
C TRP A 71 3.84 2.70 4.81
N GLU A 72 3.14 3.82 4.84
CA GLU A 72 1.71 3.88 5.03
C GLU A 72 1.11 4.60 3.83
N LEU A 73 0.15 3.96 3.16
CA LEU A 73 -0.66 4.58 2.12
C LEU A 73 -1.89 5.16 2.78
N ARG A 74 -2.16 6.44 2.53
CA ARG A 74 -3.31 7.13 3.12
C ARG A 74 -4.39 7.29 2.06
N SER A 75 -5.60 6.85 2.37
CA SER A 75 -6.74 6.98 1.47
C SER A 75 -7.87 7.69 2.16
N ARG A 76 -8.47 8.65 1.46
CA ARG A 76 -9.54 9.47 2.01
C ARG A 76 -10.88 8.84 1.66
N LEU A 77 -11.57 8.32 2.67
CA LEU A 77 -12.85 7.64 2.49
C LEU A 77 -14.01 8.58 2.81
N THR A 78 -15.22 8.09 2.56
CA THR A 78 -16.44 8.83 2.88
C THR A 78 -16.57 9.09 4.38
N VAL A 79 -16.11 8.14 5.21
CA VAL A 79 -16.26 8.21 6.66
C VAL A 79 -14.95 8.52 7.39
N GLY A 80 -13.90 8.87 6.67
CA GLY A 80 -12.63 9.18 7.33
C GLY A 80 -11.45 8.81 6.45
N ILE A 81 -10.35 8.46 7.10
CA ILE A 81 -9.11 8.12 6.42
C ILE A 81 -8.76 6.68 6.75
N CYS A 82 -8.44 5.90 5.73
CA CYS A 82 -7.88 4.58 5.97
C CYS A 82 -6.39 4.58 5.70
N ARG A 83 -5.72 3.61 6.27
CA ARG A 83 -4.28 3.42 6.14
C ARG A 83 -4.01 2.00 5.70
N THR A 84 -3.11 1.88 4.73
CA THR A 84 -2.64 0.57 4.28
C THR A 84 -1.13 0.56 4.43
N PHE A 85 -0.63 -0.30 5.32
CA PHE A 85 0.81 -0.45 5.48
C PHE A 85 1.36 -1.31 4.37
N PHE A 86 2.50 -0.93 3.84
CA PHE A 86 3.13 -1.69 2.77
C PHE A 86 4.64 -1.60 2.86
N THR A 87 5.30 -2.51 2.18
CA THR A 87 6.72 -2.48 1.93
C THR A 87 6.97 -2.73 0.45
N VAL A 88 8.19 -2.45 0.02
CA VAL A 88 8.63 -2.83 -1.33
C VAL A 88 9.67 -3.92 -1.15
N TYR A 89 9.42 -5.10 -1.71
CA TYR A 89 10.27 -6.26 -1.51
C TYR A 89 10.29 -7.09 -2.78
N ALA A 90 11.48 -7.45 -3.22
CA ALA A 90 11.68 -8.27 -4.42
C ALA A 90 10.97 -7.69 -5.64
N GLY A 91 10.99 -6.35 -5.78
CA GLY A 91 10.38 -5.68 -6.92
C GLY A 91 8.87 -5.56 -6.86
N GLU A 92 8.26 -5.89 -5.74
CA GLU A 92 6.81 -5.82 -5.58
C GLU A 92 6.42 -4.94 -4.41
N ILE A 93 5.25 -4.30 -4.51
CA ILE A 93 4.65 -3.61 -3.38
C ILE A 93 3.82 -4.66 -2.63
N VAL A 94 4.21 -4.95 -1.38
CA VAL A 94 3.52 -5.96 -0.57
C VAL A 94 2.65 -5.26 0.45
N LEU A 95 1.34 -5.49 0.38
CA LEU A 95 0.37 -4.89 1.29
C LEU A 95 0.29 -5.76 2.54
N LEU A 96 0.64 -5.16 3.69
CA LEU A 96 0.82 -5.90 4.94
C LEU A 96 -0.40 -5.86 5.84
N ASN A 97 -1.04 -4.70 5.95
CA ASN A 97 -2.15 -4.50 6.88
C ASN A 97 -2.94 -3.28 6.46
N GLY A 98 -4.25 -3.29 6.74
CA GLY A 98 -5.11 -2.15 6.43
C GLY A 98 -6.13 -1.93 7.53
N PHE A 99 -6.49 -0.67 7.77
CA PHE A 99 -7.48 -0.33 8.78
C PHE A 99 -8.03 1.07 8.51
N VAL A 100 -9.21 1.33 9.06
CA VAL A 100 -9.83 2.66 9.02
C VAL A 100 -9.39 3.41 10.26
N LYS A 101 -8.77 4.57 10.06
CA LYS A 101 -8.25 5.35 11.17
C LYS A 101 -9.35 6.22 11.76
N LYS A 102 -9.56 6.07 13.06
CA LYS A 102 -10.59 6.81 13.78
C LYS A 102 -10.04 7.88 14.72
N SER A 103 -8.71 7.97 14.83
CA SER A 103 -8.07 8.96 15.68
C SER A 103 -6.85 9.53 14.99
N GLN A 104 -6.25 10.56 15.59
CA GLN A 104 -5.06 11.21 15.05
C GLN A 104 -3.84 10.29 15.06
N LYS A 105 -3.75 9.44 16.07
CA LYS A 105 -2.61 8.54 16.22
C LYS A 105 -2.82 7.26 15.44
N THR A 106 -1.73 6.74 14.88
CA THR A 106 -1.72 5.40 14.33
C THR A 106 -1.82 4.41 15.49
N PRO A 107 -2.79 3.51 15.48
CA PRO A 107 -2.91 2.53 16.56
C PRO A 107 -1.66 1.66 16.67
N ALA A 108 -1.14 1.53 17.88
CA ALA A 108 0.11 0.78 18.12
C ALA A 108 -0.02 -0.68 17.69
N ASN A 109 -1.20 -1.29 17.90
CA ASN A 109 -1.43 -2.67 17.53
C ASN A 109 -1.39 -2.88 16.02
N GLU A 110 -1.92 -1.93 15.25
CA GLU A 110 -1.90 -2.03 13.77
C GLU A 110 -0.48 -1.93 13.25
N LEU A 111 0.31 -1.00 13.80
CA LEU A 111 1.70 -0.86 13.42
C LEU A 111 2.50 -2.12 13.80
N ALA A 112 2.23 -2.68 14.97
CA ALA A 112 2.91 -3.90 15.42
C ALA A 112 2.61 -5.08 14.49
N ILE A 113 1.37 -5.21 14.04
CA ILE A 113 0.99 -6.24 13.09
C ILE A 113 1.78 -6.08 11.79
N ALA A 114 1.85 -4.85 11.27
CA ALA A 114 2.58 -4.58 10.03
C ALA A 114 4.06 -4.93 10.18
N LYS A 115 4.66 -4.54 11.29
CA LYS A 115 6.08 -4.83 11.53
C LYS A 115 6.35 -6.34 11.64
N ARG A 116 5.46 -7.06 12.29
CA ARG A 116 5.59 -8.52 12.43
C ARG A 116 5.50 -9.19 11.07
N ARG A 117 4.56 -8.75 10.24
CA ARG A 117 4.41 -9.31 8.90
C ARG A 117 5.59 -8.98 8.00
N LEU A 118 6.13 -7.76 8.15
CA LEU A 118 7.32 -7.36 7.42
C LEU A 118 8.51 -8.26 7.78
N THR A 119 8.70 -8.52 9.07
CA THR A 119 9.77 -9.39 9.54
C THR A 119 9.62 -10.78 8.94
N LYS A 120 8.40 -11.31 8.95
CA LYS A 120 8.13 -12.64 8.40
C LYS A 120 8.43 -12.69 6.90
N LEU A 121 8.04 -11.65 6.19
CA LEU A 121 8.27 -11.57 4.75
C LEU A 121 9.76 -11.59 4.42
N ARG A 122 10.56 -10.93 5.23
CA ARG A 122 11.99 -10.77 4.96
C ARG A 122 12.85 -11.86 5.58
N SER A 123 12.28 -12.76 6.34
CA SER A 123 13.04 -13.84 7.00
C SER A 123 13.26 -15.04 6.08
#